data_7bd7fff3df9295b0c7eef8a7552c41a5
#
_entry.id   7bd7fff3df9295b0c7eef8a7552c41a5
#
_cell.length_a   1.000
_cell.length_b   1.000
_cell.length_c   1.000
_cell.angle_alpha   90.00
_cell.angle_beta   90.00
_cell.angle_gamma   90.00
#
_symmetry.space_group_name_H-M   'P 1'
#
loop_
_entity.id
_entity.type
_entity.pdbx_description
1 polymer ?
#
loop_
_entity_poly.entity_id
_entity_poly.type
_entity_poly.pdbx_seq_one_letter_code
_entity_poly.pdbx_strand_id
1 'polypeptide(L)'
;MERNHRYATLVIDARTKLPLYLHRGNAAKDFEPFFTIYSKEFYKAIKAFAMDQNTSYSGVVGRRLPQCTIVCDYFHIMKNYSEQVTDAVRRRTGRLFMRLGRKDDAFRIRNAARLLNKRFPVRITDESDWSARLMLDVMMKKNHDLDVCIHMRERLQDLYDSCRDAAAMAKGWGLWCRMAKESGVPELVRFAEKKRLRQQEIVNHALFPISSGTIEGCMNRIKVLKRVSFGLRDYDYFFLRIWQAFLPEGTYRTLSDKVWDDHMCTACAKEDAA
;
A
#
# COMPACT_ATOMS: atom_id res chain seq x y z
N MET A 1 12.37 15.82 -25.08
CA MET A 1 11.02 15.40 -24.61
C MET A 1 11.12 15.08 -23.15
N GLU A 2 10.69 15.97 -22.27
CA GLU A 2 10.61 15.70 -20.83
C GLU A 2 9.73 14.48 -20.61
N ARG A 3 10.24 13.48 -19.90
CA ARG A 3 9.45 12.36 -19.38
C ARG A 3 8.46 12.91 -18.36
N ASN A 4 7.32 13.37 -18.84
CA ASN A 4 6.27 13.96 -18.05
C ASN A 4 5.84 12.96 -16.97
N HIS A 5 6.19 13.25 -15.74
CA HIS A 5 5.98 12.43 -14.57
C HIS A 5 4.48 12.14 -14.40
N ARG A 6 4.17 10.84 -14.41
CA ARG A 6 2.82 10.27 -14.39
C ARG A 6 2.38 9.95 -12.97
N TYR A 7 2.62 10.87 -12.03
CA TYR A 7 2.22 10.70 -10.64
C TYR A 7 1.00 11.56 -10.32
N ALA A 8 0.19 11.08 -9.40
CA ALA A 8 -0.90 11.84 -8.79
C ALA A 8 -0.88 11.63 -7.28
N THR A 9 -1.17 12.69 -6.55
CA THR A 9 -1.43 12.64 -5.11
C THR A 9 -2.89 12.33 -4.90
N LEU A 10 -3.19 11.26 -4.17
CA LEU A 10 -4.54 10.83 -3.85
C LEU A 10 -4.68 10.71 -2.34
N VAL A 11 -5.71 11.34 -1.79
CA VAL A 11 -6.14 11.15 -0.39
C VAL A 11 -7.50 10.47 -0.38
N ILE A 12 -7.64 9.44 0.43
CA ILE A 12 -8.85 8.63 0.55
C ILE A 12 -9.24 8.57 2.02
N ASP A 13 -10.52 8.73 2.30
CA ASP A 13 -11.08 8.40 3.62
C ASP A 13 -11.05 6.88 3.80
N ALA A 14 -10.30 6.42 4.80
CA ALA A 14 -10.14 4.99 5.08
C ALA A 14 -11.45 4.29 5.46
N ARG A 15 -12.43 5.02 6.01
CA ARG A 15 -13.73 4.52 6.44
C ARG A 15 -14.72 4.41 5.29
N THR A 16 -14.90 5.49 4.54
CA THR A 16 -15.88 5.57 3.43
C THR A 16 -15.34 5.05 2.12
N LYS A 17 -14.01 4.93 1.99
CA LYS A 17 -13.28 4.56 0.77
C LYS A 17 -13.43 5.57 -0.37
N LEU A 18 -13.94 6.76 -0.05
CA LEU A 18 -14.12 7.82 -1.03
C LEU A 18 -12.83 8.65 -1.17
N PRO A 19 -12.48 9.08 -2.38
CA PRO A 19 -11.41 10.04 -2.57
C PRO A 19 -11.82 11.38 -1.95
N LEU A 20 -10.90 12.00 -1.23
CA LEU A 20 -11.04 13.33 -0.64
C LEU A 20 -10.23 14.36 -1.41
N TYR A 21 -9.17 13.94 -2.08
CA TYR A 21 -8.29 14.81 -2.84
C TYR A 21 -7.60 14.04 -3.95
N LEU A 22 -7.48 14.67 -5.09
CA LEU A 22 -6.75 14.16 -6.24
C LEU A 22 -6.06 15.33 -6.94
N HIS A 23 -4.74 15.24 -7.09
CA HIS A 23 -3.93 16.28 -7.71
C HIS A 23 -2.82 15.69 -8.55
N ARG A 24 -2.41 16.37 -9.61
CA ARG A 24 -1.28 15.95 -10.44
C ARG A 24 0.04 16.21 -9.70
N GLY A 25 0.91 15.21 -9.68
CA GLY A 25 2.22 15.30 -9.03
C GLY A 25 2.30 14.47 -7.75
N ASN A 26 3.49 14.46 -7.13
CA ASN A 26 3.78 13.71 -5.91
C ASN A 26 4.75 14.45 -4.97
N ALA A 27 4.93 15.74 -5.18
CA ALA A 27 5.75 16.59 -4.31
C ALA A 27 4.94 17.14 -3.14
N ALA A 28 5.62 17.65 -2.11
CA ALA A 28 4.96 18.31 -0.97
C ALA A 28 4.00 19.42 -1.40
N LYS A 29 4.39 20.24 -2.37
CA LYS A 29 3.56 21.33 -2.94
C LYS A 29 2.27 20.84 -3.57
N ASP A 30 2.24 19.61 -4.10
CA ASP A 30 1.06 19.02 -4.75
C ASP A 30 0.07 18.48 -3.72
N PHE A 31 0.49 18.34 -2.47
CA PHE A 31 -0.32 17.90 -1.34
C PHE A 31 -0.81 19.06 -0.45
N GLU A 32 -0.07 20.18 -0.40
CA GLU A 32 -0.43 21.35 0.41
C GLU A 32 -1.88 21.86 0.16
N PRO A 33 -2.40 21.94 -1.09
CA PRO A 33 -3.75 22.46 -1.32
C PRO A 33 -4.85 21.61 -0.67
N PHE A 34 -4.60 20.32 -0.37
CA PHE A 34 -5.56 19.49 0.37
C PHE A 34 -6.01 20.17 1.67
N PHE A 35 -5.13 20.90 2.35
CA PHE A 35 -5.39 21.48 3.67
C PHE A 35 -6.15 22.81 3.62
N THR A 36 -6.66 23.20 2.45
CA THR A 36 -7.44 24.43 2.25
C THR A 36 -8.84 24.19 1.68
N ILE A 37 -9.19 22.93 1.35
CA ILE A 37 -10.43 22.57 0.64
C ILE A 37 -11.60 22.42 1.62
N TYR A 38 -11.34 21.90 2.82
CA TYR A 38 -12.38 21.56 3.79
C TYR A 38 -12.40 22.55 4.95
N SER A 39 -13.42 22.44 5.82
CA SER A 39 -13.53 23.28 7.02
C SER A 39 -12.45 22.94 8.06
N LYS A 40 -12.22 23.87 8.99
CA LYS A 40 -11.29 23.65 10.12
C LYS A 40 -11.73 22.47 11.01
N GLU A 41 -13.03 22.29 11.15
CA GLU A 41 -13.65 21.22 11.94
C GLU A 41 -13.35 19.86 11.29
N PHE A 42 -13.42 19.77 9.95
CA PHE A 42 -13.05 18.57 9.21
C PHE A 42 -11.60 18.16 9.52
N TYR A 43 -10.65 19.09 9.43
CA TYR A 43 -9.25 18.76 9.69
C TYR A 43 -8.98 18.40 11.14
N LYS A 44 -9.66 19.03 12.11
CA LYS A 44 -9.58 18.66 13.54
C LYS A 44 -10.12 17.25 13.82
N ALA A 45 -11.06 16.77 13.01
CA ALA A 45 -11.62 15.44 13.16
C ALA A 45 -10.69 14.31 12.64
N ILE A 46 -9.67 14.64 11.84
CA ILE A 46 -8.71 13.66 11.34
C ILE A 46 -7.83 13.16 12.50
N LYS A 47 -7.92 11.87 12.81
CA LYS A 47 -7.17 11.23 13.88
C LYS A 47 -5.82 10.69 13.43
N ALA A 48 -5.78 10.12 12.23
CA ALA A 48 -4.59 9.45 11.70
C ALA A 48 -4.48 9.63 10.18
N PHE A 49 -3.23 9.64 9.71
CA PHE A 49 -2.87 9.56 8.29
C PHE A 49 -2.02 8.31 8.05
N ALA A 50 -2.55 7.38 7.28
CA ALA A 50 -1.77 6.23 6.81
C ALA A 50 -1.11 6.58 5.47
N MET A 51 0.20 6.39 5.37
CA MET A 51 0.95 6.66 4.15
C MET A 51 2.17 5.75 4.06
N ASP A 52 2.77 5.69 2.87
CA ASP A 52 4.11 5.13 2.76
C ASP A 52 5.12 6.01 3.53
N GLN A 53 6.32 5.51 3.74
CA GLN A 53 7.36 6.27 4.46
C GLN A 53 7.93 7.41 3.59
N ASN A 54 7.06 8.21 2.96
CA ASN A 54 7.44 9.40 2.21
C ASN A 54 7.67 10.58 3.17
N THR A 55 8.90 11.04 3.25
CA THR A 55 9.29 12.13 4.14
C THR A 55 8.64 13.46 3.77
N SER A 56 8.37 13.70 2.48
CA SER A 56 7.75 14.94 2.00
C SER A 56 6.33 15.07 2.51
N TYR A 57 5.52 14.04 2.40
CA TYR A 57 4.13 14.06 2.86
C TYR A 57 4.02 14.06 4.38
N SER A 58 4.82 13.25 5.08
CA SER A 58 4.80 13.25 6.54
C SER A 58 5.20 14.60 7.13
N GLY A 59 6.14 15.33 6.50
CA GLY A 59 6.49 16.68 6.87
C GLY A 59 5.35 17.70 6.70
N VAL A 60 4.56 17.57 5.63
CA VAL A 60 3.37 18.41 5.39
C VAL A 60 2.30 18.12 6.45
N VAL A 61 1.96 16.85 6.69
CA VAL A 61 0.97 16.45 7.70
C VAL A 61 1.39 16.94 9.10
N GLY A 62 2.65 16.74 9.48
CA GLY A 62 3.15 17.18 10.79
C GLY A 62 3.06 18.69 11.02
N ARG A 63 3.24 19.50 9.95
CA ARG A 63 3.07 20.97 10.05
C ARG A 63 1.60 21.39 10.05
N ARG A 64 0.76 20.77 9.21
CA ARG A 64 -0.64 21.18 9.00
C ARG A 64 -1.59 20.60 10.04
N LEU A 65 -1.31 19.40 10.52
CA LEU A 65 -2.14 18.65 11.47
C LEU A 65 -1.28 18.04 12.57
N PRO A 66 -0.71 18.87 13.47
CA PRO A 66 0.19 18.38 14.53
C PRO A 66 -0.49 17.42 15.50
N GLN A 67 -1.84 17.43 15.59
CA GLN A 67 -2.62 16.51 16.41
C GLN A 67 -2.79 15.12 15.75
N CYS A 68 -2.46 15.00 14.48
CA CYS A 68 -2.73 13.80 13.69
C CYS A 68 -1.61 12.76 13.86
N THR A 69 -1.97 11.52 14.08
CA THR A 69 -1.02 10.41 14.16
C THR A 69 -0.64 9.92 12.76
N ILE A 70 0.66 9.95 12.45
CA ILE A 70 1.16 9.36 11.20
C ILE A 70 1.37 7.87 11.40
N VAL A 71 0.82 7.06 10.51
CA VAL A 71 0.87 5.60 10.53
C VAL A 71 1.58 5.11 9.28
N CYS A 72 2.54 4.21 9.46
CA CYS A 72 3.16 3.54 8.33
C CYS A 72 2.25 2.46 7.76
N ASP A 73 2.06 2.51 6.46
CA ASP A 73 1.30 1.49 5.75
C ASP A 73 1.99 0.11 5.82
N TYR A 74 1.26 -0.86 6.38
CA TYR A 74 1.70 -2.26 6.49
C TYR A 74 2.10 -2.87 5.14
N PHE A 75 1.31 -2.64 4.10
CA PHE A 75 1.61 -3.17 2.77
C PHE A 75 2.98 -2.69 2.27
N HIS A 76 3.30 -1.41 2.47
CA HIS A 76 4.59 -0.85 2.08
C HIS A 76 5.76 -1.42 2.90
N ILE A 77 5.55 -1.71 4.18
CA ILE A 77 6.56 -2.40 4.99
C ILE A 77 6.82 -3.80 4.42
N MET A 78 5.78 -4.58 4.15
CA MET A 78 5.90 -5.94 3.61
C MET A 78 6.46 -5.96 2.19
N LYS A 79 6.05 -5.02 1.34
CA LYS A 79 6.63 -4.84 0.00
C LYS A 79 8.11 -4.52 0.07
N ASN A 80 8.50 -3.54 0.90
CA ASN A 80 9.90 -3.19 1.12
C ASN A 80 10.70 -4.38 1.68
N TYR A 81 10.12 -5.18 2.58
CA TYR A 81 10.75 -6.39 3.08
C TYR A 81 10.99 -7.39 1.94
N SER A 82 9.97 -7.64 1.13
CA SER A 82 10.06 -8.54 -0.02
C SER A 82 11.18 -8.11 -0.99
N GLU A 83 11.24 -6.83 -1.33
CA GLU A 83 12.22 -6.30 -2.30
C GLU A 83 13.65 -6.22 -1.73
N GLN A 84 13.79 -5.71 -0.50
CA GLN A 84 15.11 -5.38 0.09
C GLN A 84 15.72 -6.56 0.86
N VAL A 85 14.92 -7.50 1.35
CA VAL A 85 15.39 -8.67 2.11
C VAL A 85 15.18 -9.94 1.30
N THR A 86 13.94 -10.41 1.14
CA THR A 86 13.66 -11.72 0.55
C THR A 86 14.23 -11.86 -0.87
N ASP A 87 13.98 -10.90 -1.74
CA ASP A 87 14.46 -10.93 -3.13
C ASP A 87 15.97 -10.70 -3.25
N ALA A 88 16.55 -9.89 -2.36
CA ALA A 88 17.99 -9.67 -2.34
C ALA A 88 18.74 -10.94 -1.91
N VAL A 89 18.27 -11.61 -0.84
CA VAL A 89 18.84 -12.90 -0.39
C VAL A 89 18.63 -13.98 -1.45
N ARG A 90 17.44 -14.07 -2.04
CA ARG A 90 17.14 -15.00 -3.15
C ARG A 90 18.14 -14.84 -4.30
N ARG A 91 18.37 -13.62 -4.76
CA ARG A 91 19.34 -13.32 -5.84
C ARG A 91 20.76 -13.67 -5.45
N ARG A 92 21.16 -13.38 -4.20
CA ARG A 92 22.48 -13.72 -3.67
C ARG A 92 22.68 -15.23 -3.59
N THR A 93 21.72 -15.95 -3.06
CA THR A 93 21.71 -17.42 -2.96
C THR A 93 21.75 -18.07 -4.34
N GLY A 94 20.97 -17.58 -5.30
CA GLY A 94 21.00 -18.08 -6.67
C GLY A 94 22.38 -17.93 -7.34
N ARG A 95 23.07 -16.81 -7.10
CA ARG A 95 24.46 -16.62 -7.57
C ARG A 95 25.43 -17.58 -6.89
N LEU A 96 25.28 -17.77 -5.57
CA LEU A 96 26.11 -18.71 -4.81
C LEU A 96 25.96 -20.13 -5.35
N PHE A 97 24.74 -20.62 -5.55
CA PHE A 97 24.49 -21.95 -6.09
C PHE A 97 25.07 -22.14 -7.50
N MET A 98 25.00 -21.11 -8.35
CA MET A 98 25.65 -21.17 -9.66
C MET A 98 27.18 -21.34 -9.54
N ARG A 99 27.83 -20.60 -8.63
CA ARG A 99 29.28 -20.71 -8.39
C ARG A 99 29.69 -22.08 -7.85
N LEU A 100 28.82 -22.70 -7.06
CA LEU A 100 29.02 -24.04 -6.50
C LEU A 100 28.65 -25.16 -7.48
N GLY A 101 28.33 -24.86 -8.73
CA GLY A 101 27.89 -25.86 -9.75
C GLY A 101 26.48 -26.43 -9.53
N ARG A 102 25.74 -25.96 -8.52
CA ARG A 102 24.39 -26.41 -8.18
C ARG A 102 23.33 -25.74 -9.07
N LYS A 103 23.36 -26.03 -10.35
CA LYS A 103 22.58 -25.35 -11.39
C LYS A 103 21.06 -25.50 -11.16
N ASP A 104 20.59 -26.69 -10.77
CA ASP A 104 19.15 -26.93 -10.53
C ASP A 104 18.64 -26.15 -9.31
N ASP A 105 19.42 -26.11 -8.23
CA ASP A 105 19.05 -25.32 -7.06
C ASP A 105 19.07 -23.81 -7.38
N ALA A 106 20.03 -23.36 -8.18
CA ALA A 106 20.08 -21.98 -8.65
C ALA A 106 18.87 -21.62 -9.53
N PHE A 107 18.45 -22.50 -10.40
CA PHE A 107 17.27 -22.31 -11.23
C PHE A 107 16.00 -22.25 -10.38
N ARG A 108 15.80 -23.21 -9.47
CA ARG A 108 14.64 -23.26 -8.57
C ARG A 108 14.53 -21.98 -7.74
N ILE A 109 15.61 -21.55 -7.10
CA ILE A 109 15.57 -20.39 -6.21
C ILE A 109 15.34 -19.08 -7.00
N ARG A 110 15.89 -18.95 -8.21
CA ARG A 110 15.66 -17.79 -9.06
C ARG A 110 14.18 -17.62 -9.42
N ASN A 111 13.49 -18.70 -9.66
CA ASN A 111 12.07 -18.71 -10.05
C ASN A 111 11.10 -18.71 -8.84
N ALA A 112 11.61 -18.79 -7.61
CA ALA A 112 10.80 -18.90 -6.41
C ALA A 112 10.29 -17.56 -5.84
N ALA A 113 10.46 -16.42 -6.52
CA ALA A 113 10.11 -15.10 -5.97
C ALA A 113 8.67 -15.05 -5.42
N ARG A 114 7.71 -15.61 -6.17
CA ARG A 114 6.29 -15.64 -5.76
C ARG A 114 6.08 -16.55 -4.54
N LEU A 115 6.71 -17.71 -4.53
CA LEU A 115 6.63 -18.68 -3.42
C LEU A 115 7.23 -18.12 -2.13
N LEU A 116 8.42 -17.52 -2.20
CA LEU A 116 9.13 -16.94 -1.07
C LEU A 116 8.38 -15.75 -0.44
N ASN A 117 7.52 -15.10 -1.19
CA ASN A 117 6.70 -13.98 -0.71
C ASN A 117 5.24 -14.38 -0.43
N LYS A 118 4.88 -15.67 -0.62
CA LYS A 118 3.53 -16.15 -0.34
C LYS A 118 3.26 -16.09 1.17
N ARG A 119 2.07 -15.59 1.52
CA ARG A 119 1.53 -15.72 2.88
C ARG A 119 0.73 -17.00 2.95
N PHE A 120 1.06 -17.85 3.90
CA PHE A 120 0.31 -19.06 4.15
C PHE A 120 -0.74 -18.82 5.24
N PRO A 121 -1.91 -19.46 5.16
CA PRO A 121 -2.88 -19.43 6.25
C PRO A 121 -2.34 -20.18 7.46
N VAL A 122 -2.81 -19.81 8.65
CA VAL A 122 -2.41 -20.50 9.92
C VAL A 122 -2.71 -21.99 9.85
N ARG A 123 -3.84 -22.36 9.25
CA ARG A 123 -4.20 -23.76 8.99
C ARG A 123 -4.29 -23.95 7.47
N ILE A 124 -3.38 -24.76 6.95
CA ILE A 124 -3.36 -25.13 5.53
C ILE A 124 -4.38 -26.26 5.33
N THR A 125 -5.40 -25.99 4.51
CA THR A 125 -6.45 -26.96 4.14
C THR A 125 -6.44 -27.31 2.66
N ASP A 126 -5.81 -26.47 1.84
CA ASP A 126 -5.71 -26.63 0.38
C ASP A 126 -4.42 -27.37 0.02
N GLU A 127 -4.55 -28.36 -0.89
CA GLU A 127 -3.43 -29.21 -1.32
C GLU A 127 -2.33 -28.39 -2.04
N SER A 128 -2.71 -27.36 -2.78
CA SER A 128 -1.77 -26.48 -3.47
C SER A 128 -0.93 -25.67 -2.49
N ASP A 129 -1.52 -25.23 -1.38
CA ASP A 129 -0.83 -24.54 -0.30
C ASP A 129 0.10 -25.49 0.46
N TRP A 130 -0.32 -26.72 0.70
CA TRP A 130 0.51 -27.78 1.28
C TRP A 130 1.75 -28.06 0.43
N SER A 131 1.57 -28.29 -0.85
CA SER A 131 2.66 -28.53 -1.79
C SER A 131 3.61 -27.34 -1.89
N ALA A 132 3.06 -26.11 -1.89
CA ALA A 132 3.84 -24.88 -1.90
C ALA A 132 4.66 -24.72 -0.60
N ARG A 133 4.07 -25.02 0.56
CA ARG A 133 4.78 -24.98 1.86
C ARG A 133 5.91 -25.99 1.92
N LEU A 134 5.67 -27.23 1.52
CA LEU A 134 6.70 -28.26 1.46
C LEU A 134 7.87 -27.85 0.54
N MET A 135 7.58 -27.28 -0.61
CA MET A 135 8.63 -26.78 -1.52
C MET A 135 9.43 -25.64 -0.88
N LEU A 136 8.77 -24.73 -0.17
CA LEU A 136 9.43 -23.67 0.59
C LEU A 136 10.35 -24.22 1.66
N ASP A 137 9.89 -25.18 2.47
CA ASP A 137 10.66 -25.82 3.53
C ASP A 137 11.92 -26.52 2.99
N VAL A 138 11.81 -27.19 1.83
CA VAL A 138 12.98 -27.78 1.15
C VAL A 138 13.99 -26.72 0.72
N MET A 139 13.52 -25.56 0.25
CA MET A 139 14.42 -24.45 -0.13
C MET A 139 15.11 -23.84 1.12
N MET A 140 14.37 -23.64 2.19
CA MET A 140 14.87 -23.09 3.46
C MET A 140 15.97 -23.99 4.05
N LYS A 141 15.77 -25.29 4.09
CA LYS A 141 16.79 -26.26 4.53
C LYS A 141 18.11 -26.20 3.75
N LYS A 142 18.08 -25.71 2.52
CA LYS A 142 19.28 -25.58 1.66
C LYS A 142 20.08 -24.28 1.86
N ASN A 143 19.50 -23.28 2.54
CA ASN A 143 20.14 -22.00 2.73
C ASN A 143 19.66 -21.33 4.01
N HIS A 144 20.54 -21.23 5.00
CA HIS A 144 20.27 -20.66 6.31
C HIS A 144 19.77 -19.21 6.25
N ASP A 145 20.41 -18.35 5.44
CA ASP A 145 20.00 -16.94 5.36
C ASP A 145 18.59 -16.79 4.80
N LEU A 146 18.21 -17.65 3.86
CA LEU A 146 16.86 -17.67 3.31
C LEU A 146 15.85 -18.11 4.38
N ASP A 147 16.18 -19.15 5.13
CA ASP A 147 15.37 -19.66 6.23
C ASP A 147 15.10 -18.57 7.27
N VAL A 148 16.15 -17.92 7.75
CA VAL A 148 16.05 -16.80 8.69
C VAL A 148 15.17 -15.68 8.14
N CYS A 149 15.36 -15.28 6.87
CA CYS A 149 14.59 -14.21 6.28
C CYS A 149 13.09 -14.54 6.17
N ILE A 150 12.74 -15.79 5.85
CA ILE A 150 11.33 -16.20 5.76
C ILE A 150 10.68 -16.19 7.15
N HIS A 151 11.33 -16.78 8.14
CA HIS A 151 10.82 -16.76 9.52
C HIS A 151 10.70 -15.35 10.09
N MET A 152 11.67 -14.48 9.82
CA MET A 152 11.60 -13.08 10.24
C MET A 152 10.48 -12.30 9.55
N ARG A 153 10.15 -12.65 8.30
CA ARG A 153 8.99 -12.10 7.60
C ARG A 153 7.68 -12.54 8.25
N GLU A 154 7.54 -13.84 8.53
CA GLU A 154 6.36 -14.40 9.19
C GLU A 154 6.14 -13.74 10.56
N ARG A 155 7.20 -13.62 11.38
CA ARG A 155 7.15 -12.92 12.69
C ARG A 155 6.75 -11.44 12.55
N LEU A 156 7.19 -10.76 11.47
CA LEU A 156 6.79 -9.38 11.22
C LEU A 156 5.29 -9.30 10.88
N GLN A 157 4.77 -10.24 10.11
CA GLN A 157 3.34 -10.35 9.80
C GLN A 157 2.53 -10.59 11.08
N ASP A 158 2.94 -11.56 11.88
CA ASP A 158 2.26 -11.90 13.15
C ASP A 158 2.23 -10.70 14.11
N LEU A 159 3.31 -9.93 14.17
CA LEU A 159 3.37 -8.70 14.98
C LEU A 159 2.30 -7.70 14.58
N TYR A 160 2.12 -7.46 13.29
CA TYR A 160 1.09 -6.55 12.80
C TYR A 160 -0.34 -7.11 12.96
N ASP A 161 -0.50 -8.42 12.81
CA ASP A 161 -1.80 -9.05 12.92
C ASP A 161 -2.29 -9.16 14.38
N SER A 162 -1.39 -9.36 15.35
CA SER A 162 -1.74 -9.64 16.74
C SER A 162 -1.74 -8.42 17.65
N CYS A 163 -0.86 -7.43 17.41
CA CYS A 163 -0.74 -6.29 18.32
C CYS A 163 -1.85 -5.25 18.10
N ARG A 164 -2.55 -4.92 19.19
CA ARG A 164 -3.59 -3.87 19.24
C ARG A 164 -3.29 -2.81 20.29
N ASP A 165 -2.11 -2.85 20.86
CA ASP A 165 -1.60 -1.92 21.86
C ASP A 165 -0.23 -1.40 21.44
N ALA A 166 -0.01 -0.09 21.58
CA ALA A 166 1.23 0.56 21.17
C ALA A 166 2.45 0.09 21.95
N ALA A 167 2.30 -0.18 23.27
CA ALA A 167 3.41 -0.64 24.09
C ALA A 167 3.82 -2.07 23.70
N ALA A 168 2.85 -2.95 23.48
CA ALA A 168 3.09 -4.31 22.98
C ALA A 168 3.75 -4.28 21.59
N MET A 169 3.26 -3.43 20.68
CA MET A 169 3.84 -3.25 19.35
C MET A 169 5.27 -2.73 19.43
N ALA A 170 5.55 -1.74 20.26
CA ALA A 170 6.90 -1.18 20.46
C ALA A 170 7.87 -2.24 21.00
N LYS A 171 7.44 -3.04 21.99
CA LYS A 171 8.23 -4.13 22.55
C LYS A 171 8.50 -5.21 21.50
N GLY A 172 7.48 -5.65 20.79
CA GLY A 172 7.58 -6.65 19.72
C GLY A 172 8.47 -6.19 18.58
N TRP A 173 8.32 -4.96 18.12
CA TRP A 173 9.17 -4.34 17.09
C TRP A 173 10.63 -4.25 17.56
N GLY A 174 10.88 -3.84 18.81
CA GLY A 174 12.21 -3.79 19.39
C GLY A 174 12.88 -5.17 19.46
N LEU A 175 12.12 -6.22 19.83
CA LEU A 175 12.58 -7.60 19.81
C LEU A 175 12.89 -8.06 18.38
N TRP A 176 12.00 -7.80 17.44
CA TRP A 176 12.19 -8.13 16.03
C TRP A 176 13.45 -7.47 15.45
N CYS A 177 13.69 -6.19 15.71
CA CYS A 177 14.91 -5.50 15.29
C CYS A 177 16.19 -6.10 15.89
N ARG A 178 16.14 -6.53 17.15
CA ARG A 178 17.25 -7.20 17.82
C ARG A 178 17.57 -8.54 17.17
N MET A 179 16.57 -9.38 16.96
CA MET A 179 16.70 -10.66 16.25
C MET A 179 17.24 -10.47 14.83
N ALA A 180 16.76 -9.44 14.10
CA ALA A 180 17.27 -9.10 12.79
C ALA A 180 18.78 -8.77 12.82
N LYS A 181 19.23 -8.02 13.81
CA LYS A 181 20.65 -7.68 14.00
C LYS A 181 21.48 -8.90 14.37
N GLU A 182 21.00 -9.72 15.30
CA GLU A 182 21.68 -10.93 15.79
C GLU A 182 21.75 -12.02 14.70
N SER A 183 20.88 -12.02 13.72
CA SER A 183 20.89 -12.98 12.61
C SER A 183 22.14 -12.92 11.75
N GLY A 184 22.84 -11.79 11.72
CA GLY A 184 24.02 -11.57 10.86
C GLY A 184 23.71 -11.50 9.36
N VAL A 185 22.43 -11.65 8.94
CA VAL A 185 22.06 -11.55 7.51
C VAL A 185 22.10 -10.08 7.07
N PRO A 186 23.02 -9.68 6.17
CA PRO A 186 23.26 -8.25 5.90
C PRO A 186 22.06 -7.48 5.39
N GLU A 187 21.21 -8.13 4.58
CA GLU A 187 20.00 -7.53 4.01
C GLU A 187 18.98 -7.24 5.11
N LEU A 188 18.82 -8.16 6.05
CA LEU A 188 17.88 -8.05 7.15
C LEU A 188 18.35 -6.98 8.16
N VAL A 189 19.63 -6.95 8.48
CA VAL A 189 20.23 -5.93 9.36
C VAL A 189 19.99 -4.53 8.79
N ARG A 190 20.33 -4.30 7.52
CA ARG A 190 20.12 -3.00 6.84
C ARG A 190 18.64 -2.59 6.82
N PHE A 191 17.74 -3.54 6.58
CA PHE A 191 16.31 -3.26 6.61
C PHE A 191 15.86 -2.79 8.00
N ALA A 192 16.24 -3.51 9.05
CA ALA A 192 15.89 -3.18 10.44
C ALA A 192 16.42 -1.80 10.84
N GLU A 193 17.68 -1.49 10.54
CA GLU A 193 18.31 -0.20 10.83
C GLU A 193 17.59 0.96 10.12
N LYS A 194 17.30 0.80 8.83
CA LYS A 194 16.57 1.80 8.05
C LYS A 194 15.16 2.06 8.61
N LYS A 195 14.45 1.00 9.03
CA LYS A 195 13.09 1.13 9.56
C LYS A 195 13.04 1.65 10.98
N ARG A 196 14.09 1.46 11.77
CA ARG A 196 14.20 2.00 13.13
C ARG A 196 14.13 3.53 13.17
N LEU A 197 14.59 4.23 12.14
CA LEU A 197 14.53 5.69 12.06
C LEU A 197 13.09 6.24 12.10
N ARG A 198 12.11 5.43 11.71
CA ARG A 198 10.69 5.79 11.68
C ARG A 198 9.82 4.76 12.43
N GLN A 199 10.36 4.19 13.50
CA GLN A 199 9.69 3.14 14.28
C GLN A 199 8.36 3.59 14.87
N GLN A 200 8.22 4.88 15.24
CA GLN A 200 6.99 5.39 15.83
C GLN A 200 5.80 5.23 14.87
N GLU A 201 5.99 5.44 13.58
CA GLU A 201 4.94 5.26 12.57
C GLU A 201 4.52 3.79 12.43
N ILE A 202 5.47 2.86 12.66
CA ILE A 202 5.20 1.41 12.69
C ILE A 202 4.39 1.07 13.94
N VAL A 203 4.80 1.59 15.10
CA VAL A 203 4.11 1.38 16.38
C VAL A 203 2.69 1.95 16.36
N ASN A 204 2.50 3.10 15.72
CA ASN A 204 1.20 3.76 15.60
C ASN A 204 0.16 2.91 14.83
N HIS A 205 0.59 1.92 14.05
CA HIS A 205 -0.33 0.98 13.38
C HIS A 205 -1.20 0.20 14.39
N ALA A 206 -0.68 -0.11 15.57
CA ALA A 206 -1.45 -0.79 16.61
C ALA A 206 -2.63 0.04 17.13
N LEU A 207 -2.49 1.38 17.12
CA LEU A 207 -3.57 2.30 17.52
C LEU A 207 -4.56 2.54 16.38
N PHE A 208 -4.06 2.59 15.16
CA PHE A 208 -4.85 2.85 13.95
C PHE A 208 -4.51 1.79 12.90
N PRO A 209 -5.14 0.59 12.95
CA PRO A 209 -4.87 -0.50 12.02
C PRO A 209 -5.52 -0.24 10.65
N ILE A 210 -5.08 0.84 10.00
CA ILE A 210 -5.57 1.24 8.68
C ILE A 210 -4.94 0.31 7.66
N SER A 211 -5.79 -0.49 7.00
CA SER A 211 -5.36 -1.38 5.92
C SER A 211 -5.19 -0.61 4.63
N SER A 212 -4.05 -0.78 3.99
CA SER A 212 -3.79 -0.29 2.63
C SER A 212 -4.58 -1.04 1.55
N GLY A 213 -5.22 -2.16 1.87
CA GLY A 213 -6.07 -2.89 0.92
C GLY A 213 -7.12 -2.00 0.27
N THR A 214 -7.64 -1.04 1.03
CA THR A 214 -8.54 0.00 0.51
C THR A 214 -7.85 0.88 -0.53
N ILE A 215 -6.66 1.38 -0.23
CA ILE A 215 -5.88 2.24 -1.14
C ILE A 215 -5.46 1.43 -2.37
N GLU A 216 -5.03 0.19 -2.20
CA GLU A 216 -4.67 -0.70 -3.31
C GLU A 216 -5.88 -0.99 -4.22
N GLY A 217 -7.05 -1.27 -3.66
CA GLY A 217 -8.29 -1.43 -4.41
C GLY A 217 -8.65 -0.17 -5.21
N CYS A 218 -8.56 1.00 -4.59
CA CYS A 218 -8.76 2.28 -5.26
C CYS A 218 -7.74 2.52 -6.37
N MET A 219 -6.46 2.27 -6.11
CA MET A 219 -5.40 2.42 -7.11
C MET A 219 -5.57 1.44 -8.28
N ASN A 220 -6.02 0.22 -8.03
CA ASN A 220 -6.31 -0.74 -9.09
C ASN A 220 -7.50 -0.30 -9.94
N ARG A 221 -8.56 0.23 -9.33
CA ARG A 221 -9.70 0.83 -10.06
C ARG A 221 -9.26 2.01 -10.93
N ILE A 222 -8.43 2.90 -10.42
CA ILE A 222 -7.84 4.02 -11.18
C ILE A 222 -6.98 3.51 -12.35
N LYS A 223 -6.17 2.45 -12.15
CA LYS A 223 -5.38 1.84 -13.22
C LYS A 223 -6.26 1.23 -14.31
N VAL A 224 -7.38 0.61 -13.94
CA VAL A 224 -8.36 0.07 -14.91
C VAL A 224 -8.97 1.22 -15.70
N LEU A 225 -9.46 2.28 -15.02
CA LEU A 225 -9.99 3.47 -15.68
C LEU A 225 -8.98 4.06 -16.69
N LYS A 226 -7.72 4.18 -16.29
CA LYS A 226 -6.66 4.66 -17.18
C LYS A 226 -6.48 3.78 -18.42
N ARG A 227 -6.59 2.46 -18.29
CA ARG A 227 -6.44 1.52 -19.43
C ARG A 227 -7.62 1.62 -20.40
N VAL A 228 -8.86 1.62 -19.88
CA VAL A 228 -10.07 1.69 -20.71
C VAL A 228 -10.27 3.07 -21.35
N SER A 229 -9.61 4.09 -20.83
CA SER A 229 -9.66 5.45 -21.37
C SER A 229 -8.73 5.71 -22.55
N PHE A 230 -8.06 4.68 -23.08
CA PHE A 230 -7.27 4.71 -24.33
C PHE A 230 -6.40 5.97 -24.54
N GLY A 231 -5.63 6.35 -23.51
CA GLY A 231 -4.68 7.46 -23.64
C GLY A 231 -5.28 8.86 -23.48
N LEU A 232 -6.21 9.03 -22.55
CA LEU A 232 -6.66 10.35 -22.11
C LEU A 232 -5.47 11.29 -21.90
N ARG A 233 -5.42 12.35 -22.70
CA ARG A 233 -4.40 13.40 -22.61
C ARG A 233 -4.79 14.49 -21.62
N ASP A 234 -6.08 14.67 -21.42
CA ASP A 234 -6.66 15.63 -20.48
C ASP A 234 -6.72 15.02 -19.08
N TYR A 235 -5.90 15.55 -18.18
CA TYR A 235 -5.83 15.08 -16.78
C TYR A 235 -7.04 15.53 -15.97
N ASP A 236 -7.62 16.69 -16.25
CA ASP A 236 -8.76 17.22 -15.50
C ASP A 236 -9.99 16.37 -15.79
N TYR A 237 -10.22 16.03 -17.07
CA TYR A 237 -11.23 15.06 -17.43
C TYR A 237 -10.98 13.68 -16.83
N PHE A 238 -9.73 13.22 -16.80
CA PHE A 238 -9.40 11.93 -16.16
C PHE A 238 -9.70 11.95 -14.65
N PHE A 239 -9.45 13.04 -13.97
CA PHE A 239 -9.75 13.20 -12.56
C PHE A 239 -11.27 13.22 -12.32
N LEU A 240 -12.05 13.88 -13.17
CA LEU A 240 -13.52 13.81 -13.13
C LEU A 240 -14.01 12.36 -13.30
N ARG A 241 -13.44 11.60 -14.21
CA ARG A 241 -13.76 10.17 -14.39
C ARG A 241 -13.41 9.34 -13.15
N ILE A 242 -12.31 9.65 -12.46
CA ILE A 242 -11.97 9.01 -11.19
C ILE A 242 -13.01 9.36 -10.13
N TRP A 243 -13.33 10.63 -9.93
CA TRP A 243 -14.37 11.06 -8.99
C TRP A 243 -15.69 10.35 -9.26
N GLN A 244 -16.17 10.36 -10.50
CA GLN A 244 -17.40 9.68 -10.93
C GLN A 244 -17.38 8.19 -10.56
N ALA A 245 -16.28 7.50 -10.79
CA ALA A 245 -16.16 6.08 -10.51
C ALA A 245 -16.26 5.73 -9.01
N PHE A 246 -15.98 6.66 -8.12
CA PHE A 246 -16.06 6.45 -6.67
C PHE A 246 -17.34 6.99 -6.04
N LEU A 247 -18.22 7.62 -6.79
CA LEU A 247 -19.52 8.00 -6.28
C LEU A 247 -20.34 6.76 -5.90
N PRO A 248 -21.15 6.83 -4.83
CA PRO A 248 -22.06 5.75 -4.48
C PRO A 248 -23.03 5.44 -5.63
N GLU A 249 -23.39 4.16 -5.78
CA GLU A 249 -24.39 3.76 -6.76
C GLU A 249 -25.71 4.52 -6.50
N GLY A 250 -26.30 5.06 -7.55
CA GLY A 250 -27.52 5.86 -7.49
C GLY A 250 -27.31 7.37 -7.44
N THR A 251 -26.18 7.89 -6.91
CA THR A 251 -25.91 9.34 -6.89
C THR A 251 -25.87 9.91 -8.32
N TYR A 252 -25.38 9.13 -9.26
CA TYR A 252 -25.28 9.54 -10.66
C TYR A 252 -26.63 9.50 -11.39
N ARG A 253 -27.47 8.51 -11.08
CA ARG A 253 -28.83 8.40 -11.65
C ARG A 253 -29.69 9.58 -11.21
N THR A 254 -29.67 9.94 -9.94
CA THR A 254 -30.45 11.08 -9.41
C THR A 254 -30.06 12.43 -10.02
N LEU A 255 -28.79 12.64 -10.37
CA LEU A 255 -28.37 13.86 -11.04
C LEU A 255 -28.75 13.87 -12.53
N SER A 256 -28.61 12.73 -13.23
CA SER A 256 -29.03 12.63 -14.63
C SER A 256 -30.54 12.68 -14.78
N ASP A 257 -31.29 12.02 -13.90
CA ASP A 257 -32.74 12.01 -13.91
C ASP A 257 -33.31 13.42 -13.66
N LYS A 258 -32.75 14.17 -12.69
CA LYS A 258 -33.15 15.58 -12.48
C LYS A 258 -32.84 16.48 -13.68
N VAL A 259 -31.69 16.34 -14.29
CA VAL A 259 -31.31 17.15 -15.48
C VAL A 259 -32.19 16.80 -16.68
N TRP A 260 -32.56 15.51 -16.86
CA TRP A 260 -33.49 15.08 -17.89
C TRP A 260 -34.92 15.56 -17.62
N ASP A 261 -35.40 15.44 -16.38
CA ASP A 261 -36.74 15.90 -16.00
C ASP A 261 -36.87 17.42 -16.16
N ASP A 262 -35.88 18.21 -15.78
CA ASP A 262 -35.86 19.66 -15.95
C ASP A 262 -35.80 20.08 -17.45
N HIS A 263 -35.10 19.32 -18.31
CA HIS A 263 -35.05 19.59 -19.74
C HIS A 263 -36.29 19.10 -20.48
N MET A 264 -36.89 17.96 -20.11
CA MET A 264 -38.12 17.47 -20.72
C MET A 264 -39.32 18.32 -20.31
N CYS A 265 -39.37 18.78 -19.07
CA CYS A 265 -40.43 19.68 -18.60
C CYS A 265 -40.43 21.03 -19.36
N THR A 266 -39.27 21.58 -19.68
CA THR A 266 -39.15 22.81 -20.45
C THR A 266 -39.40 22.65 -21.97
N ALA A 267 -39.23 21.42 -22.50
CA ALA A 267 -39.53 21.14 -23.92
C ALA A 267 -41.03 20.89 -24.13
N CYS A 268 -41.69 20.10 -23.28
CA CYS A 268 -43.13 19.86 -23.37
C CYS A 268 -43.99 21.10 -23.11
N ALA A 269 -43.56 22.00 -22.21
CA ALA A 269 -44.26 23.26 -21.95
C ALA A 269 -44.24 24.26 -23.11
N LYS A 270 -43.42 24.02 -24.15
CA LYS A 270 -43.37 24.86 -25.36
C LYS A 270 -44.22 24.31 -26.51
N GLU A 271 -44.58 23.05 -26.49
CA GLU A 271 -45.44 22.47 -27.53
C GLU A 271 -46.95 22.65 -27.25
N ASP A 272 -47.34 22.85 -25.96
CA ASP A 272 -48.74 23.14 -25.61
C ASP A 272 -49.12 24.64 -25.69
N ALA A 273 -48.20 25.49 -26.11
CA ALA A 273 -48.38 26.97 -26.25
C ALA A 273 -48.33 27.48 -27.69
N ALA A 274 -48.45 26.58 -28.71
CA ALA A 274 -48.47 26.92 -30.12
C ALA A 274 -49.82 26.39 -30.76
#